data_0218a36886f99699c57824739b230976
#
_entry.id   0218a36886f99699c57824739b230976
#
_cell.length_a   1.000
_cell.length_b   1.000
_cell.length_c   1.000
_cell.angle_alpha   90.00
_cell.angle_beta   90.00
_cell.angle_gamma   90.00
#
_symmetry.space_group_name_H-M   'P 1'
#
loop_
_entity.id
_entity.type
_entity.pdbx_description
1 polymer ?
#
loop_
_entity_poly.entity_id
_entity_poly.type
_entity_poly.pdbx_seq_one_letter_code
_entity_poly.pdbx_strand_id
1 'polypeptide(L)'
;MLFQPVEDAFKEAVGQGVFPGAVVVVGKGAEIVFEGAFGFRSLVPDKTPMQPDTIFDLASLTKPLATTPAIMLLVREKKVRLDDRVTRFFPNFGVLGKMYVTFRHLLAHSSGLPAWKAYYEDIARDQKKGKVNFVASRAAKNYVFEQIHREKVLVPPGTQSLYSDLGYMLLGEVVEEVTGWSLDRYCQEKIFKLMGLRSTSFIDLTQIRARRLQPVQEVIAPTEECPWRKRILCGEVHDDNAYAMGGVAGHAGLFSNARDIHRFLIRLRKCLAGDDPLLPAPLVQEFLTRDETVKGSTFALGWDTPSAENSSSGSCFSPNSVGHLGFTGTSIWWDLAKDCHVILLTNRVHPSRNNDKIKAFRPHIHDLIMKALLQ
;
A
#
# COMPACT_ATOMS: atom_id res chain seq x y z
N MET A 1 -1.95 -2.92 -33.62
CA MET A 1 -1.08 -2.21 -32.67
C MET A 1 -0.79 -3.12 -31.49
N LEU A 2 0.43 -3.12 -30.96
CA LEU A 2 0.89 -4.09 -29.96
C LEU A 2 0.01 -4.21 -28.70
N PHE A 3 -0.50 -3.11 -28.17
CA PHE A 3 -1.35 -3.07 -26.96
C PHE A 3 -2.86 -3.01 -27.23
N GLN A 4 -3.32 -3.19 -28.47
CA GLN A 4 -4.76 -3.17 -28.78
C GLN A 4 -5.57 -4.19 -27.96
N PRO A 5 -5.13 -5.47 -27.79
CA PRO A 5 -5.87 -6.43 -26.97
C PRO A 5 -5.97 -5.99 -25.49
N VAL A 6 -4.97 -5.27 -24.98
CA VAL A 6 -4.98 -4.71 -23.62
C VAL A 6 -6.04 -3.62 -23.50
N GLU A 7 -6.08 -2.68 -24.45
CA GLU A 7 -7.11 -1.62 -24.47
C GLU A 7 -8.54 -2.19 -24.54
N ASP A 8 -8.74 -3.20 -25.40
CA ASP A 8 -10.04 -3.83 -25.59
C ASP A 8 -10.48 -4.54 -24.30
N ALA A 9 -9.57 -5.25 -23.61
CA ALA A 9 -9.85 -5.88 -22.34
C ALA A 9 -10.22 -4.85 -21.23
N PHE A 10 -9.59 -3.66 -21.18
CA PHE A 10 -9.99 -2.61 -20.25
C PHE A 10 -11.37 -2.03 -20.57
N LYS A 11 -11.68 -1.78 -21.85
CA LYS A 11 -13.01 -1.29 -22.28
C LYS A 11 -14.10 -2.30 -21.94
N GLU A 12 -13.86 -3.59 -22.19
CA GLU A 12 -14.75 -4.67 -21.82
C GLU A 12 -14.96 -4.75 -20.30
N ALA A 13 -13.88 -4.70 -19.52
CA ALA A 13 -13.95 -4.73 -18.06
C ALA A 13 -14.79 -3.60 -17.48
N VAL A 14 -14.66 -2.37 -18.01
CA VAL A 14 -15.53 -1.24 -17.64
C VAL A 14 -16.98 -1.55 -18.02
N GLY A 15 -17.24 -2.05 -19.23
CA GLY A 15 -18.58 -2.42 -19.68
C GLY A 15 -19.24 -3.51 -18.84
N GLN A 16 -18.47 -4.48 -18.37
CA GLN A 16 -18.91 -5.56 -17.48
C GLN A 16 -18.99 -5.16 -15.99
N GLY A 17 -18.64 -3.93 -15.67
CA GLY A 17 -18.64 -3.42 -14.30
C GLY A 17 -17.62 -4.13 -13.40
N VAL A 18 -16.44 -4.47 -13.89
CA VAL A 18 -15.32 -4.95 -13.09
C VAL A 18 -14.82 -3.84 -12.17
N PHE A 19 -14.78 -2.64 -12.69
CA PHE A 19 -14.52 -1.38 -12.00
C PHE A 19 -15.15 -0.23 -12.80
N PRO A 20 -15.44 0.92 -12.15
CA PRO A 20 -15.89 2.13 -12.86
C PRO A 20 -14.85 2.63 -13.87
N GLY A 21 -13.58 2.62 -13.47
CA GLY A 21 -12.48 3.03 -14.32
C GLY A 21 -11.14 2.58 -13.81
N ALA A 22 -10.13 2.75 -14.66
CA ALA A 22 -8.76 2.33 -14.40
C ALA A 22 -7.75 3.27 -15.06
N VAL A 23 -6.58 3.39 -14.46
CA VAL A 23 -5.35 3.88 -15.07
C VAL A 23 -4.33 2.75 -15.04
N VAL A 24 -3.67 2.51 -16.17
CA VAL A 24 -2.59 1.54 -16.29
C VAL A 24 -1.35 2.21 -16.84
N VAL A 25 -0.20 1.90 -16.25
CA VAL A 25 1.13 2.26 -16.76
C VAL A 25 1.96 0.98 -16.86
N VAL A 26 2.54 0.77 -18.04
CA VAL A 26 3.48 -0.32 -18.30
C VAL A 26 4.84 0.28 -18.61
N GLY A 27 5.83 -0.12 -17.82
CA GLY A 27 7.22 0.32 -17.99
C GLY A 27 8.12 -0.81 -18.48
N LYS A 28 9.10 -0.46 -19.31
CA LYS A 28 10.22 -1.30 -19.73
C LYS A 28 11.51 -0.55 -19.51
N GLY A 29 12.42 -1.07 -18.70
CA GLY A 29 13.55 -0.29 -18.25
C GLY A 29 13.08 0.97 -17.52
N ALA A 30 13.56 2.15 -17.97
CA ALA A 30 13.18 3.44 -17.43
C ALA A 30 12.00 4.12 -18.17
N GLU A 31 11.50 3.52 -19.24
CA GLU A 31 10.52 4.16 -20.14
C GLU A 31 9.11 3.63 -19.89
N ILE A 32 8.12 4.50 -20.05
CA ILE A 32 6.72 4.12 -20.16
C ILE A 32 6.47 3.69 -21.60
N VAL A 33 6.15 2.42 -21.81
CA VAL A 33 5.87 1.86 -23.15
C VAL A 33 4.38 1.78 -23.46
N PHE A 34 3.54 1.85 -22.44
CA PHE A 34 2.09 1.95 -22.58
C PHE A 34 1.49 2.69 -21.38
N GLU A 35 0.58 3.60 -21.65
CA GLU A 35 -0.25 4.28 -20.66
C GLU A 35 -1.67 4.38 -21.17
N GLY A 36 -2.65 4.07 -20.30
CA GLY A 36 -4.07 4.15 -20.65
C GLY A 36 -4.92 4.57 -19.47
N ALA A 37 -5.98 5.34 -19.75
CA ALA A 37 -7.04 5.69 -18.81
C ALA A 37 -8.38 5.26 -19.40
N PHE A 38 -9.18 4.50 -18.66
CA PHE A 38 -10.39 3.86 -19.12
C PHE A 38 -11.56 4.11 -18.18
N GLY A 39 -12.76 4.29 -18.74
CA GLY A 39 -13.98 4.44 -17.97
C GLY A 39 -14.08 5.74 -17.20
N PHE A 40 -14.56 5.67 -15.97
CA PHE A 40 -14.95 6.82 -15.17
C PHE A 40 -14.20 6.89 -13.84
N ARG A 41 -13.75 8.10 -13.50
CA ARG A 41 -13.20 8.41 -12.19
C ARG A 41 -14.30 8.36 -11.12
N SER A 42 -15.50 8.87 -11.44
CA SER A 42 -16.68 8.82 -10.58
C SER A 42 -17.91 8.38 -11.36
N LEU A 43 -18.80 7.66 -10.70
CA LEU A 43 -20.15 7.31 -11.20
C LEU A 43 -21.24 8.12 -10.49
N VAL A 44 -21.00 8.54 -9.25
CA VAL A 44 -21.95 9.25 -8.39
C VAL A 44 -21.23 10.37 -7.63
N PRO A 45 -21.86 11.55 -7.42
CA PRO A 45 -23.17 11.90 -7.92
C PRO A 45 -23.21 12.04 -9.45
N ASP A 46 -22.08 12.40 -10.08
CA ASP A 46 -21.97 12.62 -11.52
C ASP A 46 -20.91 11.73 -12.14
N LYS A 47 -21.16 11.28 -13.37
CA LYS A 47 -20.16 10.55 -14.15
C LYS A 47 -19.07 11.50 -14.64
N THR A 48 -17.84 11.27 -14.19
CA THR A 48 -16.66 12.00 -14.65
C THR A 48 -15.65 11.06 -15.30
N PRO A 49 -15.11 11.40 -16.48
CA PRO A 49 -14.14 10.54 -17.17
C PRO A 49 -12.88 10.30 -16.32
N MET A 50 -12.29 9.10 -16.46
CA MET A 50 -10.97 8.81 -15.92
C MET A 50 -9.90 9.61 -16.65
N GLN A 51 -8.88 10.10 -15.92
CA GLN A 51 -7.74 10.82 -16.49
C GLN A 51 -6.43 10.11 -16.12
N PRO A 52 -5.37 10.19 -16.95
CA PRO A 52 -4.09 9.53 -16.68
C PRO A 52 -3.42 10.01 -15.38
N ASP A 53 -3.67 11.23 -14.95
CA ASP A 53 -3.13 11.86 -13.75
C ASP A 53 -4.04 11.71 -12.52
N THR A 54 -5.16 11.00 -12.65
CA THR A 54 -6.07 10.72 -11.53
C THR A 54 -5.31 10.14 -10.34
N ILE A 55 -5.58 10.70 -9.17
CA ILE A 55 -5.01 10.26 -7.90
C ILE A 55 -5.95 9.22 -7.27
N PHE A 56 -5.37 8.14 -6.77
CA PHE A 56 -6.10 7.04 -6.14
C PHE A 56 -5.71 6.87 -4.68
N ASP A 57 -6.65 6.45 -3.84
CA ASP A 57 -6.35 5.81 -2.57
C ASP A 57 -5.68 4.46 -2.87
N LEU A 58 -4.43 4.37 -2.50
CA LEU A 58 -3.59 3.20 -2.80
C LEU A 58 -3.82 2.02 -1.86
N ALA A 59 -4.58 2.22 -0.78
CA ALA A 59 -4.80 1.20 0.24
C ALA A 59 -3.47 0.56 0.68
N SER A 60 -3.37 -0.77 0.61
CA SER A 60 -2.19 -1.51 1.07
C SER A 60 -0.91 -1.29 0.25
N LEU A 61 -0.96 -0.64 -0.92
CA LEU A 61 0.28 -0.18 -1.57
C LEU A 61 1.02 0.88 -0.74
N THR A 62 0.39 1.44 0.30
CA THR A 62 1.06 2.22 1.35
C THR A 62 2.25 1.46 1.96
N LYS A 63 2.14 0.13 2.10
CA LYS A 63 3.18 -0.71 2.68
C LYS A 63 4.48 -0.66 1.87
N PRO A 64 4.51 -1.06 0.58
CA PRO A 64 5.74 -1.02 -0.22
C PRO A 64 6.18 0.38 -0.64
N LEU A 65 5.27 1.36 -0.73
CA LEU A 65 5.60 2.68 -1.26
C LEU A 65 5.96 3.74 -0.20
N ALA A 66 5.56 3.52 1.05
CA ALA A 66 5.81 4.48 2.14
C ALA A 66 6.49 3.82 3.35
N THR A 67 5.84 2.86 4.01
CA THR A 67 6.31 2.30 5.28
C THR A 67 7.58 1.49 5.11
N THR A 68 7.65 0.63 4.10
CA THR A 68 8.84 -0.17 3.80
C THR A 68 10.05 0.70 3.47
N PRO A 69 9.99 1.68 2.54
CA PRO A 69 11.11 2.60 2.30
C PRO A 69 11.51 3.42 3.55
N ALA A 70 10.55 3.80 4.41
CA ALA A 70 10.87 4.45 5.66
C ALA A 70 11.72 3.55 6.58
N ILE A 71 11.36 2.28 6.72
CA ILE A 71 12.16 1.29 7.47
C ILE A 71 13.53 1.06 6.79
N MET A 72 13.59 0.96 5.44
CA MET A 72 14.86 0.85 4.71
C MET A 72 15.82 2.01 5.03
N LEU A 73 15.29 3.24 5.11
CA LEU A 73 16.10 4.41 5.49
C LEU A 73 16.61 4.30 6.93
N LEU A 74 15.77 3.85 7.86
CA LEU A 74 16.20 3.64 9.27
C LEU A 74 17.28 2.54 9.38
N VAL A 75 17.19 1.49 8.56
CA VAL A 75 18.22 0.44 8.48
C VAL A 75 19.51 1.00 7.90
N ARG A 76 19.46 1.75 6.80
CA ARG A 76 20.61 2.45 6.21
C ARG A 76 21.29 3.38 7.23
N GLU A 77 20.49 4.09 8.03
CA GLU A 77 20.96 5.00 9.08
C GLU A 77 21.43 4.26 10.36
N LYS A 78 21.37 2.93 10.37
CA LYS A 78 21.71 2.07 11.52
C LYS A 78 20.90 2.36 12.79
N LYS A 79 19.75 3.00 12.65
CA LYS A 79 18.81 3.27 13.75
C LYS A 79 18.04 2.03 14.16
N VAL A 80 17.72 1.15 13.18
CA VAL A 80 17.12 -0.16 13.39
C VAL A 80 17.89 -1.21 12.58
N ARG A 81 17.78 -2.49 12.99
CA ARG A 81 18.25 -3.66 12.25
C ARG A 81 17.05 -4.56 12.00
N LEU A 82 17.06 -5.31 10.91
CA LEU A 82 15.96 -6.23 10.59
C LEU A 82 15.72 -7.26 11.70
N ASP A 83 16.77 -7.71 12.36
CA ASP A 83 16.72 -8.70 13.45
C ASP A 83 16.55 -8.08 14.83
N ASP A 84 16.49 -6.74 14.95
CA ASP A 84 16.14 -6.12 16.22
C ASP A 84 14.72 -6.53 16.61
N ARG A 85 14.56 -6.85 17.90
CA ARG A 85 13.23 -7.11 18.46
C ARG A 85 12.46 -5.80 18.60
N VAL A 86 11.17 -5.84 18.34
CA VAL A 86 10.27 -4.69 18.52
C VAL A 86 10.31 -4.19 19.97
N THR A 87 10.54 -5.09 20.94
CA THR A 87 10.68 -4.77 22.37
C THR A 87 11.86 -3.83 22.69
N ARG A 88 12.82 -3.66 21.77
CA ARG A 88 13.90 -2.67 21.93
C ARG A 88 13.34 -1.23 21.93
N PHE A 89 12.27 -0.99 21.21
CA PHE A 89 11.62 0.32 21.06
C PHE A 89 10.38 0.43 21.95
N PHE A 90 9.65 -0.66 22.09
CA PHE A 90 8.44 -0.76 22.89
C PHE A 90 8.55 -1.91 23.91
N PRO A 91 9.17 -1.69 25.08
CA PRO A 91 9.39 -2.77 26.07
C PRO A 91 8.10 -3.50 26.46
N ASN A 92 6.98 -2.77 26.55
CA ASN A 92 5.67 -3.34 26.92
C ASN A 92 5.02 -4.19 25.81
N PHE A 93 5.56 -4.17 24.60
CA PHE A 93 5.08 -5.02 23.49
C PHE A 93 5.38 -6.51 23.73
N GLY A 94 6.40 -6.84 24.51
CA GLY A 94 6.92 -8.21 24.68
C GLY A 94 6.01 -9.23 25.34
N VAL A 95 4.79 -8.86 25.69
CA VAL A 95 3.79 -9.73 26.33
C VAL A 95 3.03 -10.59 25.33
N LEU A 96 2.31 -11.63 25.82
CA LEU A 96 1.38 -12.44 25.03
C LEU A 96 2.02 -13.09 23.78
N GLY A 97 3.28 -13.56 23.95
CA GLY A 97 4.02 -14.28 22.90
C GLY A 97 4.83 -13.42 21.93
N LYS A 98 4.85 -12.08 22.12
CA LYS A 98 5.48 -11.14 21.18
C LYS A 98 6.96 -10.83 21.46
N MET A 99 7.56 -11.37 22.53
CA MET A 99 8.93 -11.05 22.96
C MET A 99 9.98 -11.20 21.85
N TYR A 100 9.79 -12.11 20.91
CA TYR A 100 10.75 -12.43 19.85
C TYR A 100 10.36 -11.88 18.48
N VAL A 101 9.30 -11.06 18.39
CA VAL A 101 8.91 -10.40 17.13
C VAL A 101 10.00 -9.42 16.71
N THR A 102 10.52 -9.56 15.50
CA THR A 102 11.53 -8.68 14.88
C THR A 102 10.92 -7.83 13.77
N PHE A 103 11.69 -6.85 13.28
CA PHE A 103 11.28 -6.06 12.10
C PHE A 103 11.12 -6.92 10.85
N ARG A 104 12.00 -7.92 10.66
CA ARG A 104 11.88 -8.90 9.57
C ARG A 104 10.53 -9.62 9.63
N HIS A 105 10.14 -10.09 10.80
CA HIS A 105 8.83 -10.74 10.98
C HIS A 105 7.65 -9.84 10.62
N LEU A 106 7.71 -8.55 10.97
CA LEU A 106 6.64 -7.60 10.63
C LEU A 106 6.58 -7.35 9.12
N LEU A 107 7.74 -7.10 8.49
CA LEU A 107 7.85 -6.80 7.06
C LEU A 107 7.43 -7.99 6.18
N ALA A 108 7.77 -9.22 6.59
CA ALA A 108 7.47 -10.46 5.87
C ALA A 108 6.15 -11.12 6.32
N HIS A 109 5.31 -10.42 7.10
CA HIS A 109 4.04 -10.94 7.59
C HIS A 109 4.14 -12.29 8.34
N SER A 110 5.22 -12.51 9.06
CA SER A 110 5.50 -13.72 9.84
C SER A 110 5.54 -13.48 11.35
N SER A 111 5.00 -12.36 11.81
CA SER A 111 5.03 -11.97 13.24
C SER A 111 4.08 -12.77 14.13
N GLY A 112 3.13 -13.50 13.56
CA GLY A 112 2.05 -14.18 14.28
C GLY A 112 0.94 -13.25 14.78
N LEU A 113 1.00 -11.94 14.53
CA LEU A 113 -0.07 -11.01 14.85
C LEU A 113 -1.32 -11.31 14.04
N PRO A 114 -2.54 -11.01 14.57
CA PRO A 114 -3.77 -11.09 13.80
C PRO A 114 -3.69 -10.29 12.49
N ALA A 115 -4.41 -10.76 11.46
CA ALA A 115 -4.45 -10.10 10.17
C ALA A 115 -5.04 -8.70 10.26
N TRP A 116 -6.16 -8.57 10.98
CA TRP A 116 -6.93 -7.35 11.09
C TRP A 116 -7.82 -7.38 12.35
N LYS A 117 -8.16 -6.20 12.86
CA LYS A 117 -9.10 -5.98 13.97
C LYS A 117 -9.90 -4.70 13.71
N ALA A 118 -11.17 -4.68 14.11
CA ALA A 118 -12.06 -3.54 13.91
C ALA A 118 -11.90 -2.46 15.00
N TYR A 119 -10.69 -1.94 15.21
CA TYR A 119 -10.44 -0.91 16.24
C TYR A 119 -11.26 0.36 16.01
N TYR A 120 -11.59 0.67 14.74
CA TYR A 120 -12.43 1.81 14.39
C TYR A 120 -13.82 1.75 15.05
N GLU A 121 -14.37 0.55 15.28
CA GLU A 121 -15.70 0.38 15.93
C GLU A 121 -15.66 0.81 17.40
N ASP A 122 -14.60 0.47 18.11
CA ASP A 122 -14.41 0.90 19.50
C ASP A 122 -14.24 2.41 19.59
N ILE A 123 -13.43 2.99 18.69
CA ILE A 123 -13.22 4.44 18.59
C ILE A 123 -14.55 5.16 18.26
N ALA A 124 -15.32 4.64 17.31
CA ALA A 124 -16.62 5.22 16.94
C ALA A 124 -17.63 5.12 18.08
N ARG A 125 -17.64 4.01 18.82
CA ARG A 125 -18.49 3.80 20.00
C ARG A 125 -18.15 4.77 21.13
N ASP A 126 -16.86 4.96 21.42
CA ASP A 126 -16.39 5.87 22.44
C ASP A 126 -16.69 7.34 22.10
N GLN A 127 -16.59 7.72 20.84
CA GLN A 127 -17.02 9.05 20.40
C GLN A 127 -18.53 9.28 20.64
N LYS A 128 -19.38 8.29 20.37
CA LYS A 128 -20.82 8.37 20.65
C LYS A 128 -21.13 8.51 22.16
N LYS A 129 -20.25 8.00 23.03
CA LYS A 129 -20.37 8.10 24.50
C LYS A 129 -19.84 9.43 25.07
N GLY A 130 -19.48 10.40 24.24
CA GLY A 130 -19.13 11.75 24.64
C GLY A 130 -17.64 12.11 24.58
N LYS A 131 -16.77 11.25 24.03
CA LYS A 131 -15.39 11.61 23.70
C LYS A 131 -15.38 12.46 22.41
N VAL A 132 -15.64 13.76 22.54
CA VAL A 132 -15.72 14.70 21.42
C VAL A 132 -14.43 14.68 20.59
N ASN A 133 -14.54 14.59 19.26
CA ASN A 133 -13.42 14.59 18.31
C ASN A 133 -12.42 13.44 18.49
N PHE A 134 -12.83 12.28 19.01
CA PHE A 134 -11.95 11.13 19.18
C PHE A 134 -11.62 10.45 17.85
N VAL A 135 -12.61 10.18 16.97
CA VAL A 135 -12.38 9.64 15.62
C VAL A 135 -11.47 10.56 14.81
N ALA A 136 -10.57 10.00 14.03
CA ALA A 136 -9.59 10.71 13.19
C ALA A 136 -8.75 11.72 13.99
N SER A 137 -8.17 11.25 15.09
CA SER A 137 -7.34 12.06 15.97
C SER A 137 -6.06 11.32 16.37
N ARG A 138 -5.09 12.05 16.90
CA ARG A 138 -3.88 11.44 17.48
C ARG A 138 -4.21 10.56 18.68
N ALA A 139 -5.21 10.92 19.47
CA ALA A 139 -5.64 10.10 20.60
C ALA A 139 -6.21 8.74 20.16
N ALA A 140 -6.97 8.71 19.07
CA ALA A 140 -7.44 7.45 18.48
C ALA A 140 -6.28 6.62 17.89
N LYS A 141 -5.30 7.28 17.27
CA LYS A 141 -4.09 6.61 16.78
C LYS A 141 -3.32 5.94 17.92
N ASN A 142 -3.08 6.65 19.01
CA ASN A 142 -2.42 6.10 20.20
C ASN A 142 -3.22 4.94 20.81
N TYR A 143 -4.55 5.07 20.87
CA TYR A 143 -5.42 3.98 21.32
C TYR A 143 -5.22 2.70 20.48
N VAL A 144 -5.17 2.81 19.14
CA VAL A 144 -4.92 1.65 18.26
C VAL A 144 -3.56 1.02 18.56
N PHE A 145 -2.51 1.81 18.71
CA PHE A 145 -1.18 1.30 19.05
C PHE A 145 -1.17 0.57 20.40
N GLU A 146 -1.83 1.13 21.44
CA GLU A 146 -1.99 0.45 22.71
C GLU A 146 -2.74 -0.88 22.58
N GLN A 147 -3.78 -0.95 21.73
CA GLN A 147 -4.49 -2.22 21.49
C GLN A 147 -3.57 -3.24 20.80
N ILE A 148 -2.79 -2.84 19.78
CA ILE A 148 -1.83 -3.73 19.10
C ILE A 148 -0.79 -4.25 20.12
N HIS A 149 -0.32 -3.41 21.03
CA HIS A 149 0.61 -3.83 22.09
C HIS A 149 -0.02 -4.86 23.06
N ARG A 150 -1.34 -4.91 23.16
CA ARG A 150 -2.09 -5.89 23.98
C ARG A 150 -2.58 -7.11 23.20
N GLU A 151 -2.44 -7.14 21.86
CA GLU A 151 -2.84 -8.31 21.07
C GLU A 151 -1.99 -9.54 21.40
N LYS A 152 -2.64 -10.70 21.38
CA LYS A 152 -1.97 -11.99 21.47
C LYS A 152 -1.58 -12.45 20.07
N VAL A 153 -0.37 -13.03 19.93
CA VAL A 153 -0.03 -13.73 18.69
C VAL A 153 -0.88 -14.99 18.53
N LEU A 154 -1.28 -15.28 17.30
CA LEU A 154 -2.04 -16.48 16.95
C LEU A 154 -1.13 -17.72 16.86
N VAL A 155 0.11 -17.50 16.42
CA VAL A 155 1.15 -18.52 16.30
C VAL A 155 2.50 -17.90 16.68
N PRO A 156 3.51 -18.71 17.05
CA PRO A 156 4.83 -18.17 17.34
C PRO A 156 5.42 -17.38 16.14
N PRO A 157 6.16 -16.27 16.37
CA PRO A 157 6.83 -15.54 15.32
C PRO A 157 7.74 -16.42 14.49
N GLY A 158 7.76 -16.23 13.17
CA GLY A 158 8.60 -16.98 12.22
C GLY A 158 8.10 -18.39 11.88
N THR A 159 6.92 -18.82 12.36
CA THR A 159 6.42 -20.19 12.12
C THR A 159 5.37 -20.26 11.02
N GLN A 160 4.62 -19.19 10.82
CA GLN A 160 3.56 -19.12 9.81
C GLN A 160 3.49 -17.71 9.21
N SER A 161 3.20 -17.63 7.93
CA SER A 161 2.95 -16.36 7.24
C SER A 161 1.45 -16.05 7.26
N LEU A 162 1.11 -14.88 7.82
CA LEU A 162 -0.25 -14.35 7.86
C LEU A 162 -0.19 -12.86 7.57
N TYR A 163 -0.73 -12.45 6.40
CA TYR A 163 -0.83 -11.04 6.05
C TYR A 163 -1.46 -10.23 7.19
N SER A 164 -0.74 -9.24 7.73
CA SER A 164 -1.17 -8.51 8.90
C SER A 164 -1.04 -6.99 8.71
N ASP A 165 -2.18 -6.31 8.76
CA ASP A 165 -2.23 -4.84 8.81
C ASP A 165 -1.68 -4.33 10.16
N LEU A 166 -1.91 -5.08 11.25
CA LEU A 166 -1.42 -4.71 12.58
C LEU A 166 0.11 -4.58 12.60
N GLY A 167 0.80 -5.51 11.92
CA GLY A 167 2.26 -5.45 11.80
C GLY A 167 2.74 -4.15 11.12
N TYR A 168 2.03 -3.70 10.10
CA TYR A 168 2.37 -2.46 9.40
C TYR A 168 1.94 -1.20 10.14
N MET A 169 0.83 -1.23 10.89
CA MET A 169 0.50 -0.15 11.83
C MET A 169 1.65 0.04 12.82
N LEU A 170 2.18 -1.06 13.39
CA LEU A 170 3.31 -1.03 14.32
C LEU A 170 4.61 -0.55 13.65
N LEU A 171 4.91 -0.94 12.40
CA LEU A 171 6.05 -0.39 11.66
C LEU A 171 5.93 1.14 11.47
N GLY A 172 4.72 1.64 11.23
CA GLY A 172 4.46 3.08 11.20
C GLY A 172 4.71 3.76 12.54
N GLU A 173 4.31 3.13 13.65
CA GLU A 173 4.60 3.61 15.02
C GLU A 173 6.11 3.66 15.28
N VAL A 174 6.86 2.63 14.86
CA VAL A 174 8.33 2.61 14.98
C VAL A 174 8.97 3.78 14.25
N VAL A 175 8.52 4.09 13.03
CA VAL A 175 9.06 5.25 12.30
C VAL A 175 8.86 6.54 13.12
N GLU A 176 7.69 6.73 13.71
CA GLU A 176 7.38 7.91 14.51
C GLU A 176 8.20 7.95 15.80
N GLU A 177 8.35 6.82 16.49
CA GLU A 177 9.12 6.71 17.73
C GLU A 177 10.62 6.98 17.50
N VAL A 178 11.21 6.36 16.47
CA VAL A 178 12.65 6.46 16.19
C VAL A 178 13.05 7.83 15.65
N THR A 179 12.15 8.49 14.92
CA THR A 179 12.48 9.74 14.22
C THR A 179 11.98 10.99 14.94
N GLY A 180 10.98 10.87 15.80
CA GLY A 180 10.25 12.01 16.39
C GLY A 180 9.39 12.76 15.38
N TRP A 181 9.23 12.27 14.15
CA TRP A 181 8.39 12.85 13.10
C TRP A 181 7.17 11.97 12.86
N SER A 182 6.06 12.57 12.48
CA SER A 182 4.93 11.79 11.97
C SER A 182 5.30 11.05 10.68
N LEU A 183 4.68 9.88 10.44
CA LEU A 183 4.98 9.02 9.29
C LEU A 183 4.84 9.76 7.95
N ASP A 184 3.77 10.54 7.77
CA ASP A 184 3.53 11.35 6.57
C ASP A 184 4.65 12.36 6.34
N ARG A 185 5.05 13.11 7.39
CA ARG A 185 6.15 14.07 7.31
C ARG A 185 7.46 13.38 6.96
N TYR A 186 7.76 12.25 7.61
CA TYR A 186 8.99 11.50 7.34
C TYR A 186 9.04 11.00 5.90
N CYS A 187 7.95 10.38 5.42
CA CYS A 187 7.86 9.91 4.04
C CYS A 187 7.95 11.07 3.04
N GLN A 188 7.26 12.18 3.30
CA GLN A 188 7.29 13.35 2.42
C GLN A 188 8.70 13.91 2.26
N GLU A 189 9.42 14.14 3.37
CA GLU A 189 10.72 14.82 3.34
C GLU A 189 11.87 13.88 2.96
N LYS A 190 11.81 12.61 3.35
CA LYS A 190 12.93 11.66 3.20
C LYS A 190 12.77 10.71 2.02
N ILE A 191 11.56 10.59 1.47
CA ILE A 191 11.27 9.64 0.38
C ILE A 191 10.68 10.40 -0.82
N PHE A 192 9.47 10.93 -0.71
CA PHE A 192 8.70 11.40 -1.85
C PHE A 192 9.37 12.58 -2.56
N LYS A 193 9.80 13.60 -1.80
CA LYS A 193 10.55 14.75 -2.36
C LYS A 193 11.85 14.31 -3.03
N LEU A 194 12.62 13.43 -2.37
CA LEU A 194 13.89 12.96 -2.90
C LEU A 194 13.73 12.10 -4.15
N MET A 195 12.62 11.37 -4.25
CA MET A 195 12.28 10.55 -5.42
C MET A 195 11.56 11.35 -6.52
N GLY A 196 11.25 12.63 -6.30
CA GLY A 196 10.56 13.50 -7.27
C GLY A 196 9.07 13.18 -7.44
N LEU A 197 8.42 12.61 -6.41
CA LEU A 197 6.99 12.28 -6.43
C LEU A 197 6.19 13.54 -6.07
N ARG A 198 5.35 14.01 -6.98
CA ARG A 198 4.64 15.28 -6.85
C ARG A 198 3.18 15.14 -6.44
N SER A 199 2.60 13.98 -6.74
CA SER A 199 1.20 13.64 -6.50
C SER A 199 1.04 12.54 -5.45
N THR A 200 2.11 12.23 -4.71
CA THR A 200 2.15 11.18 -3.71
C THR A 200 2.19 11.79 -2.32
N SER A 201 1.19 11.51 -1.50
CA SER A 201 1.12 12.01 -0.12
C SER A 201 0.11 11.23 0.71
N PHE A 202 0.27 11.28 2.03
CA PHE A 202 -0.82 10.97 2.94
C PHE A 202 -1.78 12.16 3.01
N ILE A 203 -3.06 11.88 3.27
CA ILE A 203 -4.07 12.90 3.53
C ILE A 203 -4.37 12.88 5.04
N ASP A 204 -3.70 13.76 5.78
CA ASP A 204 -3.88 13.89 7.23
C ASP A 204 -5.19 14.59 7.56
N LEU A 205 -6.13 13.84 8.10
CA LEU A 205 -7.47 14.32 8.47
C LEU A 205 -7.44 15.33 9.62
N THR A 206 -6.37 15.32 10.44
CA THR A 206 -6.20 16.32 11.50
C THR A 206 -5.88 17.69 10.91
N GLN A 207 -5.12 17.73 9.81
CA GLN A 207 -4.82 18.95 9.07
C GLN A 207 -6.06 19.46 8.32
N ILE A 208 -6.90 18.57 7.76
CA ILE A 208 -8.17 18.95 7.14
C ILE A 208 -9.08 19.61 8.19
N ARG A 209 -9.23 19.02 9.37
CA ARG A 209 -10.02 19.60 10.46
C ARG A 209 -9.49 20.94 10.92
N ALA A 210 -8.17 21.10 10.95
CA ALA A 210 -7.53 22.37 11.26
C ALA A 210 -7.58 23.39 10.11
N ARG A 211 -8.22 23.05 8.97
CA ARG A 211 -8.28 23.84 7.73
C ARG A 211 -6.90 24.21 7.15
N ARG A 212 -5.90 23.35 7.39
CA ARG A 212 -4.53 23.52 6.88
C ARG A 212 -4.25 22.69 5.62
N LEU A 213 -5.13 21.74 5.32
CA LEU A 213 -5.10 20.90 4.12
C LEU A 213 -6.50 20.85 3.52
N GLN A 214 -6.59 21.00 2.19
CA GLN A 214 -7.81 20.79 1.42
C GLN A 214 -7.46 19.90 0.22
N PRO A 215 -7.86 18.62 0.20
CA PRO A 215 -7.66 17.77 -0.96
C PRO A 215 -8.41 18.30 -2.18
N VAL A 216 -7.75 18.29 -3.32
CA VAL A 216 -8.36 18.65 -4.60
C VAL A 216 -9.16 17.45 -5.09
N GLN A 217 -10.45 17.39 -4.70
CA GLN A 217 -11.31 16.24 -4.96
C GLN A 217 -11.54 15.99 -6.46
N GLU A 218 -11.44 17.03 -7.27
CA GLU A 218 -11.63 16.97 -8.73
C GLU A 218 -10.60 16.10 -9.45
N VAL A 219 -9.45 15.80 -8.82
CA VAL A 219 -8.42 14.94 -9.39
C VAL A 219 -8.30 13.60 -8.66
N ILE A 220 -9.08 13.38 -7.58
CA ILE A 220 -9.04 12.15 -6.79
C ILE A 220 -10.21 11.24 -7.20
N ALA A 221 -9.91 9.96 -7.41
CA ALA A 221 -10.94 8.94 -7.61
C ALA A 221 -11.67 8.66 -6.30
N PRO A 222 -13.01 8.85 -6.22
CA PRO A 222 -13.77 8.45 -5.05
C PRO A 222 -13.72 6.94 -4.86
N THR A 223 -13.85 6.52 -3.60
CA THR A 223 -13.95 5.14 -3.21
C THR A 223 -15.41 4.75 -2.97
N GLU A 224 -15.80 4.28 -1.81
CA GLU A 224 -17.17 3.79 -1.61
C GLU A 224 -18.14 4.84 -1.04
N GLU A 225 -19.42 4.59 -1.22
CA GLU A 225 -20.46 5.17 -0.39
C GLU A 225 -20.45 4.45 0.96
N CYS A 226 -19.74 5.04 1.93
CA CYS A 226 -19.42 4.38 3.18
C CYS A 226 -20.62 4.30 4.13
N PRO A 227 -21.05 3.09 4.56
CA PRO A 227 -22.25 2.93 5.37
C PRO A 227 -22.18 3.62 6.75
N TRP A 228 -20.99 3.63 7.39
CA TRP A 228 -20.84 4.22 8.72
C TRP A 228 -20.46 5.70 8.70
N ARG A 229 -19.75 6.17 7.66
CA ARG A 229 -19.43 7.60 7.43
C ARG A 229 -20.56 8.33 6.71
N LYS A 230 -21.53 7.59 6.11
CA LYS A 230 -22.74 8.08 5.43
C LYS A 230 -22.44 9.10 4.33
N ARG A 231 -21.40 8.88 3.56
CA ARG A 231 -21.01 9.70 2.41
C ARG A 231 -20.14 8.90 1.45
N ILE A 232 -20.01 9.42 0.23
CA ILE A 232 -19.02 8.97 -0.74
C ILE A 232 -17.64 9.48 -0.27
N LEU A 233 -16.69 8.58 -0.18
CA LEU A 233 -15.33 8.89 0.27
C LEU A 233 -14.52 9.41 -0.91
N CYS A 234 -14.03 10.64 -0.83
CA CYS A 234 -13.15 11.27 -1.81
C CYS A 234 -12.17 12.21 -1.11
N GLY A 235 -10.86 12.01 -1.30
CA GLY A 235 -9.85 12.80 -0.60
C GLY A 235 -9.74 12.47 0.90
N GLU A 236 -10.18 11.28 1.28
CA GLU A 236 -10.00 10.68 2.60
C GLU A 236 -9.77 9.17 2.45
N VAL A 237 -8.97 8.59 3.33
CA VAL A 237 -8.62 7.17 3.26
C VAL A 237 -9.84 6.26 3.37
N HIS A 238 -9.89 5.25 2.50
CA HIS A 238 -10.95 4.23 2.50
C HIS A 238 -10.88 3.33 3.74
N ASP A 239 -9.69 2.88 4.11
CA ASP A 239 -9.48 1.99 5.26
C ASP A 239 -10.04 2.60 6.55
N ASP A 240 -10.89 1.81 7.25
CA ASP A 240 -11.66 2.30 8.39
C ASP A 240 -10.77 2.55 9.62
N ASN A 241 -9.77 1.70 9.86
CA ASN A 241 -8.81 1.89 10.95
C ASN A 241 -7.89 3.09 10.66
N ALA A 242 -7.35 3.18 9.44
CA ALA A 242 -6.51 4.32 9.06
C ALA A 242 -7.28 5.64 9.15
N TYR A 243 -8.56 5.67 8.74
CA TYR A 243 -9.43 6.82 8.95
C TYR A 243 -9.58 7.17 10.43
N ALA A 244 -9.90 6.19 11.28
CA ALA A 244 -10.05 6.41 12.71
C ALA A 244 -8.75 6.94 13.35
N MET A 245 -7.58 6.50 12.83
CA MET A 245 -6.24 6.94 13.24
C MET A 245 -5.83 8.32 12.69
N GLY A 246 -6.69 8.98 11.90
CA GLY A 246 -6.37 10.31 11.35
C GLY A 246 -5.89 10.33 9.90
N GLY A 247 -5.99 9.22 9.18
CA GLY A 247 -5.65 9.13 7.74
C GLY A 247 -4.20 8.74 7.46
N VAL A 248 -3.33 8.73 8.48
CA VAL A 248 -1.90 8.43 8.36
C VAL A 248 -1.58 7.17 9.15
N ALA A 249 -1.41 6.05 8.46
CA ALA A 249 -1.10 4.76 9.08
C ALA A 249 -0.12 3.95 8.23
N GLY A 250 0.66 3.07 8.86
CA GLY A 250 1.70 2.31 8.17
C GLY A 250 1.17 1.27 7.17
N HIS A 251 -0.10 0.89 7.28
CA HIS A 251 -0.73 -0.13 6.43
C HIS A 251 -1.57 0.45 5.28
N ALA A 252 -2.06 1.70 5.41
CA ALA A 252 -2.96 2.37 4.46
C ALA A 252 -2.93 3.90 4.64
N GLY A 253 -3.49 4.65 3.68
CA GLY A 253 -3.65 6.11 3.73
C GLY A 253 -2.80 6.87 2.73
N LEU A 254 -1.96 6.19 1.94
CA LEU A 254 -1.21 6.82 0.87
C LEU A 254 -2.09 7.03 -0.37
N PHE A 255 -1.98 8.21 -0.96
CA PHE A 255 -2.58 8.58 -2.24
C PHE A 255 -1.49 8.83 -3.26
N SER A 256 -1.72 8.43 -4.52
CA SER A 256 -0.80 8.69 -5.63
C SER A 256 -1.47 8.48 -6.98
N ASN A 257 -0.76 8.84 -8.06
CA ASN A 257 -1.08 8.48 -9.43
C ASN A 257 -0.07 7.48 -10.01
N ALA A 258 -0.39 6.89 -11.15
CA ALA A 258 0.44 5.83 -11.75
C ALA A 258 1.83 6.33 -12.19
N ARG A 259 1.94 7.59 -12.64
CA ARG A 259 3.23 8.16 -13.07
C ARG A 259 4.20 8.39 -11.90
N ASP A 260 3.70 8.77 -10.72
CA ASP A 260 4.54 8.89 -9.53
C ASP A 260 5.01 7.52 -9.04
N ILE A 261 4.14 6.49 -9.10
CA ILE A 261 4.53 5.12 -8.77
C ILE A 261 5.60 4.62 -9.76
N HIS A 262 5.46 4.93 -11.06
CA HIS A 262 6.51 4.65 -12.05
C HIS A 262 7.84 5.31 -11.66
N ARG A 263 7.85 6.60 -11.32
CA ARG A 263 9.07 7.31 -10.85
C ARG A 263 9.68 6.64 -9.62
N PHE A 264 8.84 6.22 -8.67
CA PHE A 264 9.30 5.47 -7.50
C PHE A 264 10.04 4.19 -7.89
N LEU A 265 9.43 3.37 -8.77
CA LEU A 265 10.05 2.11 -9.24
C LEU A 265 11.36 2.36 -9.99
N ILE A 266 11.42 3.37 -10.86
CA ILE A 266 12.65 3.75 -11.57
C ILE A 266 13.75 4.18 -10.59
N ARG A 267 13.39 4.92 -9.56
CA ARG A 267 14.34 5.35 -8.53
C ARG A 267 14.86 4.16 -7.72
N LEU A 268 13.96 3.26 -7.33
CA LEU A 268 14.33 2.01 -6.62
C LEU A 268 15.21 1.10 -7.49
N ARG A 269 14.92 1.03 -8.81
CA ARG A 269 15.74 0.33 -9.80
C ARG A 269 17.17 0.90 -9.86
N LYS A 270 17.32 2.23 -9.87
CA LYS A 270 18.65 2.88 -9.82
C LYS A 270 19.40 2.56 -8.53
N CYS A 271 18.70 2.56 -7.38
CA CYS A 271 19.29 2.14 -6.12
C CYS A 271 19.77 0.66 -6.18
N LEU A 272 18.95 -0.23 -6.75
CA LEU A 272 19.30 -1.65 -6.92
C LEU A 272 20.52 -1.84 -7.82
N ALA A 273 20.67 -1.02 -8.88
CA ALA A 273 21.83 -1.02 -9.76
C ALA A 273 23.09 -0.36 -9.14
N GLY A 274 22.96 0.32 -8.01
CA GLY A 274 24.03 1.09 -7.38
C GLY A 274 24.24 2.49 -7.96
N ASP A 275 23.34 2.94 -8.85
CA ASP A 275 23.43 4.23 -9.55
C ASP A 275 22.81 5.39 -8.74
N ASP A 276 22.20 5.10 -7.60
CA ASP A 276 21.55 6.08 -6.73
C ASP A 276 21.93 5.86 -5.26
N PRO A 277 22.50 6.85 -4.57
CA PRO A 277 22.96 6.70 -3.20
C PRO A 277 21.82 6.73 -2.16
N LEU A 278 20.57 6.91 -2.57
CA LEU A 278 19.44 7.01 -1.63
C LEU A 278 19.31 5.75 -0.78
N LEU A 279 19.47 4.57 -1.39
CA LEU A 279 19.47 3.28 -0.71
C LEU A 279 20.60 2.40 -1.26
N PRO A 280 21.41 1.77 -0.39
CA PRO A 280 22.46 0.84 -0.84
C PRO A 280 21.89 -0.35 -1.60
N ALA A 281 22.51 -0.73 -2.73
CA ALA A 281 22.05 -1.84 -3.56
C ALA A 281 21.85 -3.16 -2.79
N PRO A 282 22.75 -3.59 -1.89
CA PRO A 282 22.54 -4.81 -1.09
C PRO A 282 21.30 -4.75 -0.21
N LEU A 283 20.98 -3.57 0.35
CA LEU A 283 19.78 -3.36 1.16
C LEU A 283 18.51 -3.48 0.29
N VAL A 284 18.50 -2.84 -0.88
CA VAL A 284 17.37 -2.95 -1.81
C VAL A 284 17.16 -4.39 -2.24
N GLN A 285 18.27 -5.09 -2.60
CA GLN A 285 18.21 -6.50 -2.98
C GLN A 285 17.61 -7.38 -1.87
N GLU A 286 18.02 -7.18 -0.61
CA GLU A 286 17.48 -7.92 0.54
C GLU A 286 15.96 -7.71 0.67
N PHE A 287 15.47 -6.49 0.50
CA PHE A 287 14.04 -6.19 0.62
C PHE A 287 13.19 -6.70 -0.56
N LEU A 288 13.79 -6.86 -1.73
CA LEU A 288 13.11 -7.39 -2.93
C LEU A 288 13.26 -8.92 -3.08
N THR A 289 14.01 -9.58 -2.21
CA THR A 289 14.18 -11.03 -2.21
C THR A 289 13.14 -11.67 -1.31
N ARG A 290 12.51 -12.77 -1.79
CA ARG A 290 11.56 -13.56 -0.99
C ARG A 290 12.19 -13.97 0.33
N ASP A 291 11.49 -13.74 1.43
CA ASP A 291 11.92 -14.14 2.77
C ASP A 291 11.62 -15.63 2.99
N GLU A 292 12.64 -16.40 3.30
CA GLU A 292 12.57 -17.86 3.47
C GLU A 292 12.35 -18.29 4.93
N THR A 293 12.13 -17.34 5.84
CA THR A 293 11.88 -17.63 7.27
C THR A 293 10.72 -18.60 7.45
N VAL A 294 9.67 -18.45 6.63
CA VAL A 294 8.50 -19.33 6.65
C VAL A 294 8.41 -20.08 5.32
N LYS A 295 8.53 -21.42 5.38
CA LYS A 295 8.42 -22.26 4.19
C LYS A 295 7.07 -22.07 3.48
N GLY A 296 7.11 -21.80 2.18
CA GLY A 296 5.92 -21.62 1.34
C GLY A 296 5.32 -20.21 1.41
N SER A 297 5.90 -19.29 2.18
CA SER A 297 5.54 -17.87 2.12
C SER A 297 5.90 -17.28 0.76
N THR A 298 5.07 -16.36 0.26
CA THR A 298 5.36 -15.58 -0.95
C THR A 298 5.92 -14.20 -0.64
N PHE A 299 5.99 -13.81 0.63
CA PHE A 299 6.39 -12.45 0.99
C PHE A 299 7.91 -12.25 0.95
N ALA A 300 8.31 -11.12 0.40
CA ALA A 300 9.57 -10.45 0.65
C ALA A 300 9.37 -9.40 1.76
N LEU A 301 10.36 -8.53 1.99
CA LEU A 301 10.25 -7.52 3.04
C LEU A 301 9.46 -6.30 2.53
N GLY A 302 8.14 -6.35 2.73
CA GLY A 302 7.22 -5.30 2.30
C GLY A 302 6.63 -5.48 0.92
N TRP A 303 6.97 -6.55 0.26
CA TRP A 303 6.48 -6.93 -1.06
C TRP A 303 5.93 -8.35 -1.04
N ASP A 304 5.06 -8.67 -1.99
CA ASP A 304 4.68 -10.02 -2.34
C ASP A 304 5.51 -10.48 -3.55
N THR A 305 5.60 -11.79 -3.77
CA THR A 305 6.22 -12.41 -4.95
C THR A 305 5.23 -13.39 -5.59
N PRO A 306 5.36 -13.75 -6.86
CA PRO A 306 4.42 -14.65 -7.51
C PRO A 306 4.23 -15.96 -6.74
N SER A 307 2.97 -16.31 -6.44
CA SER A 307 2.62 -17.63 -5.91
C SER A 307 2.72 -18.67 -7.03
N ALA A 308 3.00 -19.92 -6.66
CA ALA A 308 3.14 -21.03 -7.62
C ALA A 308 1.84 -21.28 -8.39
N GLU A 309 0.70 -21.06 -7.73
CA GLU A 309 -0.64 -21.24 -8.31
C GLU A 309 -1.50 -20.00 -8.07
N ASN A 310 -2.36 -19.71 -9.04
CA ASN A 310 -3.36 -18.62 -8.95
C ASN A 310 -2.77 -17.26 -8.57
N SER A 311 -1.54 -16.95 -9.03
CA SER A 311 -0.90 -15.67 -8.74
C SER A 311 -1.70 -14.50 -9.30
N SER A 312 -1.84 -13.45 -8.50
CA SER A 312 -2.44 -12.19 -8.96
C SER A 312 -1.57 -11.46 -10.00
N SER A 313 -0.29 -11.84 -10.15
CA SER A 313 0.58 -11.40 -11.25
C SER A 313 0.25 -12.03 -12.60
N GLY A 314 -0.58 -13.09 -12.62
CA GLY A 314 -0.72 -13.96 -13.78
C GLY A 314 0.39 -14.99 -13.89
N SER A 315 0.53 -15.58 -15.06
CA SER A 315 1.47 -16.67 -15.35
C SER A 315 2.74 -16.23 -16.10
N CYS A 316 2.78 -14.99 -16.59
CA CYS A 316 3.85 -14.50 -17.45
C CYS A 316 4.94 -13.71 -16.73
N PHE A 317 4.74 -13.31 -15.47
CA PHE A 317 5.77 -12.71 -14.65
C PHE A 317 6.78 -13.77 -14.19
N SER A 318 8.07 -13.40 -14.12
CA SER A 318 9.12 -14.31 -13.65
C SER A 318 9.01 -14.57 -12.14
N PRO A 319 9.56 -15.68 -11.63
CA PRO A 319 9.61 -15.94 -10.18
C PRO A 319 10.34 -14.86 -9.38
N ASN A 320 11.24 -14.11 -10.02
CA ASN A 320 11.99 -13.00 -9.43
C ASN A 320 11.23 -11.67 -9.45
N SER A 321 9.92 -11.70 -9.65
CA SER A 321 9.09 -10.51 -9.61
C SER A 321 8.68 -10.17 -8.20
N VAL A 322 8.47 -8.88 -7.95
CA VAL A 322 7.87 -8.38 -6.72
C VAL A 322 6.63 -7.57 -7.03
N GLY A 323 5.66 -7.58 -6.14
CA GLY A 323 4.43 -6.84 -6.33
C GLY A 323 3.68 -6.60 -5.03
N HIS A 324 2.56 -5.93 -5.11
CA HIS A 324 1.63 -5.80 -4.00
C HIS A 324 0.25 -5.37 -4.52
N LEU A 325 -0.78 -5.72 -3.77
CA LEU A 325 -2.17 -5.38 -4.06
C LEU A 325 -2.72 -4.35 -3.08
N GLY A 326 -3.63 -3.50 -3.55
CA GLY A 326 -4.44 -2.62 -2.71
C GLY A 326 -5.91 -3.02 -2.74
N PHE A 327 -6.58 -2.92 -1.60
CA PHE A 327 -7.99 -3.28 -1.45
C PHE A 327 -8.90 -2.48 -2.37
N THR A 328 -8.59 -1.21 -2.61
CA THR A 328 -9.31 -0.30 -3.49
C THR A 328 -9.29 -0.69 -4.98
N GLY A 329 -8.47 -1.69 -5.34
CA GLY A 329 -8.33 -2.19 -6.69
C GLY A 329 -7.02 -1.81 -7.36
N THR A 330 -6.06 -1.36 -6.59
CA THR A 330 -4.72 -1.00 -7.05
C THR A 330 -3.77 -2.20 -7.02
N SER A 331 -2.77 -2.22 -7.87
CA SER A 331 -1.68 -3.21 -7.86
C SER A 331 -0.43 -2.69 -8.55
N ILE A 332 0.70 -3.24 -8.13
CA ILE A 332 2.01 -3.09 -8.76
C ILE A 332 2.58 -4.48 -8.91
N TRP A 333 3.14 -4.77 -10.08
CA TRP A 333 4.02 -5.92 -10.31
C TRP A 333 5.25 -5.47 -11.09
N TRP A 334 6.43 -5.81 -10.59
CA TRP A 334 7.72 -5.48 -11.18
C TRP A 334 8.55 -6.75 -11.36
N ASP A 335 8.82 -7.11 -12.62
CA ASP A 335 9.67 -8.23 -13.00
C ASP A 335 11.12 -7.76 -13.06
N LEU A 336 11.91 -8.15 -12.06
CA LEU A 336 13.31 -7.75 -11.94
C LEU A 336 14.19 -8.40 -13.02
N ALA A 337 13.83 -9.61 -13.48
CA ALA A 337 14.60 -10.33 -14.49
C ALA A 337 14.33 -9.79 -15.91
N LYS A 338 13.08 -9.42 -16.19
CA LYS A 338 12.65 -8.88 -17.48
C LYS A 338 12.75 -7.35 -17.56
N ASP A 339 13.09 -6.70 -16.46
CA ASP A 339 13.18 -5.24 -16.32
C ASP A 339 11.93 -4.51 -16.82
N CYS A 340 10.76 -4.98 -16.37
CA CYS A 340 9.48 -4.38 -16.73
C CYS A 340 8.52 -4.36 -15.55
N HIS A 341 7.58 -3.41 -15.54
CA HIS A 341 6.59 -3.29 -14.49
C HIS A 341 5.21 -2.90 -15.01
N VAL A 342 4.20 -3.32 -14.28
CA VAL A 342 2.80 -2.98 -14.53
C VAL A 342 2.23 -2.33 -13.27
N ILE A 343 1.71 -1.13 -13.42
CA ILE A 343 0.99 -0.38 -12.39
C ILE A 343 -0.46 -0.31 -12.85
N LEU A 344 -1.36 -0.89 -12.07
CA LEU A 344 -2.81 -0.86 -12.32
C LEU A 344 -3.50 -0.18 -11.16
N LEU A 345 -4.12 0.96 -11.40
CA LEU A 345 -4.90 1.71 -10.43
C LEU A 345 -6.37 1.70 -10.86
N THR A 346 -7.26 1.21 -10.01
CA THR A 346 -8.70 1.21 -10.26
C THR A 346 -9.45 1.74 -9.04
N ASN A 347 -10.66 2.19 -9.25
CA ASN A 347 -11.60 2.53 -8.18
C ASN A 347 -12.69 1.46 -8.02
N ARG A 348 -12.31 0.16 -8.04
CA ARG A 348 -13.26 -0.96 -8.01
C ARG A 348 -14.26 -0.92 -6.85
N VAL A 349 -13.87 -0.27 -5.74
CA VAL A 349 -14.72 -0.12 -4.55
C VAL A 349 -15.75 1.02 -4.69
N HIS A 350 -15.75 1.76 -5.80
CA HIS A 350 -16.72 2.80 -6.08
C HIS A 350 -17.91 2.26 -6.87
N PRO A 351 -19.17 2.47 -6.46
CA PRO A 351 -19.57 3.06 -5.18
C PRO A 351 -19.66 2.04 -4.03
N SER A 352 -19.34 0.76 -4.25
CA SER A 352 -19.46 -0.29 -3.23
C SER A 352 -18.23 -1.20 -3.19
N ARG A 353 -17.75 -1.50 -1.98
CA ARG A 353 -16.66 -2.45 -1.73
C ARG A 353 -16.97 -3.92 -2.06
N ASN A 354 -18.23 -4.25 -2.28
CA ASN A 354 -18.68 -5.64 -2.50
C ASN A 354 -18.33 -6.19 -3.89
N ASN A 355 -17.81 -5.36 -4.80
CA ASN A 355 -17.38 -5.79 -6.13
C ASN A 355 -16.00 -6.44 -6.05
N ASP A 356 -15.89 -7.73 -6.32
CA ASP A 356 -14.64 -8.48 -6.28
C ASP A 356 -14.19 -9.05 -7.65
N LYS A 357 -14.89 -8.70 -8.74
CA LYS A 357 -14.59 -9.13 -10.12
C LYS A 357 -13.14 -8.87 -10.55
N ILE A 358 -12.49 -7.86 -9.95
CA ILE A 358 -11.08 -7.55 -10.22
C ILE A 358 -10.12 -8.70 -9.88
N LYS A 359 -10.52 -9.64 -9.01
CA LYS A 359 -9.68 -10.79 -8.66
C LYS A 359 -9.39 -11.68 -9.87
N ALA A 360 -10.38 -11.86 -10.75
CA ALA A 360 -10.20 -12.59 -11.99
C ALA A 360 -9.55 -11.74 -13.10
N PHE A 361 -9.84 -10.44 -13.13
CA PHE A 361 -9.31 -9.52 -14.13
C PHE A 361 -7.78 -9.31 -14.01
N ARG A 362 -7.25 -9.17 -12.80
CA ARG A 362 -5.82 -8.88 -12.60
C ARG A 362 -4.88 -9.89 -13.26
N PRO A 363 -4.94 -11.21 -12.98
CA PRO A 363 -4.03 -12.15 -13.62
C PRO A 363 -4.19 -12.16 -15.15
N HIS A 364 -5.41 -12.04 -15.66
CA HIS A 364 -5.70 -11.99 -17.09
C HIS A 364 -5.04 -10.78 -17.77
N ILE A 365 -5.25 -9.58 -17.23
CA ILE A 365 -4.70 -8.37 -17.86
C ILE A 365 -3.17 -8.33 -17.76
N HIS A 366 -2.59 -8.81 -16.65
CA HIS A 366 -1.16 -8.92 -16.51
C HIS A 366 -0.56 -9.84 -17.56
N ASP A 367 -1.18 -10.99 -17.83
CA ASP A 367 -0.73 -11.93 -18.88
C ASP A 367 -0.83 -11.32 -20.28
N LEU A 368 -1.92 -10.60 -20.59
CA LEU A 368 -2.05 -9.88 -21.86
C LEU A 368 -0.95 -8.82 -22.04
N ILE A 369 -0.68 -8.02 -21.02
CA ILE A 369 0.37 -7.00 -21.05
C ILE A 369 1.73 -7.64 -21.22
N MET A 370 2.06 -8.68 -20.45
CA MET A 370 3.36 -9.35 -20.54
C MET A 370 3.57 -10.02 -21.89
N LYS A 371 2.54 -10.61 -22.48
CA LYS A 371 2.60 -11.16 -23.85
C LYS A 371 2.86 -10.06 -24.88
N ALA A 372 2.23 -8.89 -24.76
CA ALA A 372 2.49 -7.77 -25.64
C ALA A 372 3.93 -7.22 -25.49
N LEU A 373 4.47 -7.19 -24.28
CA LEU A 373 5.85 -6.73 -24.01
C LEU A 373 6.95 -7.67 -24.55
N LEU A 374 6.65 -8.94 -24.76
CA LEU A 374 7.63 -9.97 -25.12
C LEU A 374 7.60 -10.32 -26.62
N GLN A 375 6.68 -9.73 -27.39
CA GLN A 375 6.65 -9.76 -28.86
C GLN A 375 7.64 -8.74 -29.43
#